data_4e82909a851c2e14cf1d0e96a5244130
#
_entry.id   4e82909a851c2e14cf1d0e96a5244130
#
_cell.length_a   1.000
_cell.length_b   1.000
_cell.length_c   1.000
_cell.angle_alpha   90.00
_cell.angle_beta   90.00
_cell.angle_gamma   90.00
#
_symmetry.space_group_name_H-M   'P 1'
#
loop_
_entity.id
_entity.type
_entity.pdbx_description
1 polymer ?
#
loop_
_entity_poly.entity_id
_entity_poly.type
_entity_poly.pdbx_seq_one_letter_code
_entity_poly.pdbx_strand_id
1 'polypeptide(L)'
;MPQMTDSEKADISLIADLNGLRDGYKIEQRGSRLVFRARGIRGLIFAIGMFLRKIEVSGEKITLIQDIGGEYKPDKRIRGHQLGYRTTPNSYDAWDLEDYRRYYLDLMFFGCNTVEHIPYDGLGAQQNRLMKYDPQDFLVEASKIADEYDLDVSLWYPNDRESLEDAEKRRRRVFERTPRINVMFPPGGDPGDYDADEFISRCRDFSRLLKEYHPNAEMWPSAQQPHSIPNWGEKLISELQKLPDEIDGIITGPNHAFDMDELRRRVPAKYPIRFYPDITHNVRCEYPVHFDRDDWHYALAAGLSRECTNPRPCEYREIHRLTRRYVVGSVSYSEGITDDVNKCVWSDMDFF
;
A
#
# COMPACT_ATOMS: atom_id res chain seq x y z
N MET A 1 34.00 1.60 -2.60
CA MET A 1 32.72 1.50 -3.35
C MET A 1 32.68 0.14 -4.03
N PRO A 2 31.58 -0.58 -4.03
CA PRO A 2 31.45 -1.81 -4.80
C PRO A 2 31.68 -1.51 -6.28
N GLN A 3 32.48 -2.31 -6.92
CA GLN A 3 32.77 -2.18 -8.35
C GLN A 3 31.88 -3.15 -9.12
N MET A 4 31.18 -2.66 -10.15
CA MET A 4 30.49 -3.53 -11.10
C MET A 4 31.55 -4.24 -11.94
N THR A 5 31.48 -5.56 -11.97
CA THR A 5 32.39 -6.41 -12.74
C THR A 5 31.60 -7.51 -13.44
N ASP A 6 32.26 -8.25 -14.31
CA ASP A 6 31.67 -9.40 -14.99
C ASP A 6 31.19 -10.46 -13.97
N SER A 7 30.00 -11.05 -14.23
CA SER A 7 29.30 -11.95 -13.30
C SER A 7 30.14 -13.15 -12.84
N GLU A 8 31.13 -13.57 -13.63
CA GLU A 8 32.01 -14.68 -13.28
C GLU A 8 33.07 -14.33 -12.21
N LYS A 9 33.31 -13.03 -11.99
CA LYS A 9 34.33 -12.53 -11.04
C LYS A 9 33.74 -11.85 -9.81
N ALA A 10 32.42 -11.67 -9.80
CA ALA A 10 31.73 -10.94 -8.73
C ALA A 10 31.49 -11.84 -7.51
N ASP A 11 31.61 -11.28 -6.31
CA ASP A 11 31.21 -11.94 -5.07
C ASP A 11 29.68 -12.08 -4.97
N ILE A 12 28.94 -11.13 -5.56
CA ILE A 12 27.47 -11.15 -5.66
C ILE A 12 27.09 -10.98 -7.14
N SER A 13 26.31 -11.92 -7.66
CA SER A 13 25.77 -11.86 -9.03
C SER A 13 24.25 -11.70 -8.99
N LEU A 14 23.72 -10.74 -9.77
CA LEU A 14 22.31 -10.51 -9.97
C LEU A 14 21.91 -11.06 -11.33
N ILE A 15 20.96 -11.98 -11.37
CA ILE A 15 20.54 -12.66 -12.60
C ILE A 15 19.02 -12.52 -12.78
N ALA A 16 18.61 -11.88 -13.88
CA ALA A 16 17.22 -11.90 -14.30
C ALA A 16 16.88 -13.27 -14.94
N ASP A 17 15.88 -13.94 -14.39
CA ASP A 17 15.36 -15.23 -14.88
C ASP A 17 13.86 -15.07 -15.22
N LEU A 18 13.57 -14.96 -16.48
CA LEU A 18 12.21 -14.70 -17.00
C LEU A 18 11.18 -15.77 -16.62
N ASN A 19 11.62 -16.97 -16.23
CA ASN A 19 10.74 -18.06 -15.80
C ASN A 19 10.36 -18.00 -14.32
N GLY A 20 10.96 -17.06 -13.55
CA GLY A 20 10.67 -16.89 -12.14
C GLY A 20 9.33 -16.20 -11.87
N LEU A 21 8.88 -16.27 -10.62
CA LEU A 21 7.74 -15.48 -10.14
C LEU A 21 8.11 -13.98 -10.11
N ARG A 22 7.14 -13.12 -10.42
CA ARG A 22 7.36 -11.65 -10.42
C ARG A 22 7.88 -11.14 -9.09
N ASP A 23 7.30 -11.61 -7.98
CA ASP A 23 7.62 -11.18 -6.62
C ASP A 23 8.49 -12.21 -5.86
N GLY A 24 8.81 -13.35 -6.47
CA GLY A 24 9.69 -14.35 -5.89
C GLY A 24 11.15 -14.13 -6.27
N TYR A 25 12.04 -14.69 -5.46
CA TYR A 25 13.47 -14.72 -5.75
C TYR A 25 14.14 -15.98 -5.19
N LYS A 26 15.32 -16.29 -5.70
CA LYS A 26 16.15 -17.38 -5.23
C LYS A 26 17.55 -16.85 -4.92
N ILE A 27 18.11 -17.27 -3.79
CA ILE A 27 19.49 -17.01 -3.40
C ILE A 27 20.24 -18.32 -3.40
N GLU A 28 21.32 -18.41 -4.16
CA GLU A 28 22.23 -19.57 -4.21
C GLU A 28 23.58 -19.17 -3.64
N GLN A 29 24.10 -19.96 -2.73
CA GLN A 29 25.47 -19.81 -2.26
C GLN A 29 26.38 -20.80 -3.00
N ARG A 30 27.45 -20.31 -3.61
CA ARG A 30 28.45 -21.08 -4.35
C ARG A 30 29.85 -20.79 -3.80
N GLY A 31 30.24 -21.51 -2.74
CA GLY A 31 31.44 -21.19 -1.97
C GLY A 31 31.30 -19.84 -1.26
N SER A 32 32.18 -18.89 -1.56
CA SER A 32 32.11 -17.50 -1.05
C SER A 32 31.19 -16.58 -1.88
N ARG A 33 30.65 -17.06 -2.98
CA ARG A 33 29.83 -16.25 -3.90
C ARG A 33 28.34 -16.42 -3.63
N LEU A 34 27.59 -15.35 -3.82
CA LEU A 34 26.13 -15.34 -3.78
C LEU A 34 25.57 -15.04 -5.17
N VAL A 35 24.56 -15.79 -5.55
CA VAL A 35 23.83 -15.58 -6.82
C VAL A 35 22.36 -15.32 -6.50
N PHE A 36 21.88 -14.14 -6.82
CA PHE A 36 20.49 -13.75 -6.65
C PHE A 36 19.76 -13.86 -8.00
N ARG A 37 18.69 -14.65 -8.03
CA ARG A 37 17.86 -14.86 -9.23
C ARG A 37 16.45 -14.41 -8.98
N ALA A 38 15.88 -13.65 -9.90
CA ALA A 38 14.47 -13.29 -9.89
C ALA A 38 13.99 -13.01 -11.32
N ARG A 39 12.68 -12.97 -11.52
CA ARG A 39 12.10 -12.66 -12.83
C ARG A 39 12.48 -11.27 -13.35
N GLY A 40 12.60 -10.29 -12.47
CA GLY A 40 12.90 -8.90 -12.81
C GLY A 40 13.46 -8.11 -11.64
N ILE A 41 13.55 -6.82 -11.83
CA ILE A 41 14.17 -5.89 -10.88
C ILE A 41 13.53 -5.95 -9.49
N ARG A 42 12.20 -6.05 -9.39
CA ARG A 42 11.46 -6.13 -8.12
C ARG A 42 11.98 -7.28 -7.24
N GLY A 43 12.00 -8.49 -7.78
CA GLY A 43 12.46 -9.65 -7.02
C GLY A 43 13.97 -9.60 -6.68
N LEU A 44 14.80 -8.99 -7.54
CA LEU A 44 16.22 -8.76 -7.24
C LEU A 44 16.39 -7.76 -6.08
N ILE A 45 15.59 -6.71 -6.02
CA ILE A 45 15.59 -5.75 -4.90
C ILE A 45 15.17 -6.46 -3.60
N PHE A 46 14.16 -7.33 -3.64
CA PHE A 46 13.78 -8.13 -2.46
C PHE A 46 14.90 -9.04 -1.99
N ALA A 47 15.62 -9.68 -2.92
CA ALA A 47 16.79 -10.51 -2.59
C ALA A 47 17.93 -9.70 -1.96
N ILE A 48 18.18 -8.50 -2.48
CA ILE A 48 19.15 -7.57 -1.90
C ILE A 48 18.70 -7.16 -0.49
N GLY A 49 17.43 -6.84 -0.29
CA GLY A 49 16.88 -6.53 1.03
C GLY A 49 17.06 -7.67 2.03
N MET A 50 16.81 -8.93 1.61
CA MET A 50 17.08 -10.11 2.43
C MET A 50 18.57 -10.19 2.82
N PHE A 51 19.48 -9.99 1.88
CA PHE A 51 20.92 -9.99 2.13
C PHE A 51 21.32 -8.88 3.13
N LEU A 52 20.89 -7.64 2.88
CA LEU A 52 21.25 -6.48 3.72
C LEU A 52 20.78 -6.65 5.18
N ARG A 53 19.66 -7.31 5.40
CA ARG A 53 19.14 -7.61 6.75
C ARG A 53 19.86 -8.74 7.49
N LYS A 54 20.76 -9.45 6.81
CA LYS A 54 21.43 -10.65 7.34
C LYS A 54 22.95 -10.54 7.27
N ILE A 55 23.47 -9.32 7.22
CA ILE A 55 24.91 -9.06 7.27
C ILE A 55 25.29 -8.22 8.48
N GLU A 56 26.52 -8.40 8.91
CA GLU A 56 27.24 -7.46 9.76
C GLU A 56 28.38 -6.83 8.98
N VAL A 57 28.57 -5.52 9.15
CA VAL A 57 29.67 -4.78 8.54
C VAL A 57 30.64 -4.33 9.63
N SER A 58 31.88 -4.76 9.55
CA SER A 58 32.95 -4.38 10.47
C SER A 58 34.17 -3.91 9.68
N GLY A 59 34.38 -2.62 9.62
CA GLY A 59 35.37 -2.00 8.73
C GLY A 59 35.06 -2.29 7.26
N GLU A 60 35.99 -2.95 6.57
CA GLU A 60 35.83 -3.37 5.18
C GLU A 60 35.25 -4.79 5.00
N LYS A 61 34.99 -5.48 6.11
CA LYS A 61 34.53 -6.86 6.09
C LYS A 61 33.01 -6.93 6.22
N ILE A 62 32.37 -7.67 5.30
CA ILE A 62 30.96 -8.04 5.34
C ILE A 62 30.87 -9.52 5.73
N THR A 63 30.05 -9.83 6.72
CA THR A 63 29.85 -11.19 7.21
C THR A 63 28.36 -11.52 7.22
N LEU A 64 27.97 -12.65 6.61
CA LEU A 64 26.64 -13.20 6.79
C LEU A 64 26.47 -13.72 8.22
N ILE A 65 25.44 -13.25 8.92
CA ILE A 65 25.11 -13.71 10.28
C ILE A 65 24.16 -14.91 10.28
N GLN A 66 23.57 -15.21 9.12
CA GLN A 66 22.64 -16.30 8.94
C GLN A 66 22.70 -16.79 7.49
N ASP A 67 22.50 -18.10 7.28
CA ASP A 67 22.29 -18.64 5.94
C ASP A 67 21.01 -18.03 5.31
N ILE A 68 21.15 -17.55 4.09
CA ILE A 68 20.08 -16.95 3.30
C ILE A 68 19.81 -17.73 2.00
N GLY A 69 20.45 -18.87 1.81
CA GLY A 69 20.20 -19.72 0.64
C GLY A 69 18.78 -20.26 0.64
N GLY A 70 18.11 -20.19 -0.51
CA GLY A 70 16.75 -20.69 -0.63
C GLY A 70 15.94 -20.02 -1.72
N GLU A 71 14.70 -20.50 -1.87
CA GLU A 71 13.68 -19.90 -2.73
C GLU A 71 12.64 -19.23 -1.86
N TYR A 72 12.34 -17.98 -2.17
CA TYR A 72 11.44 -17.10 -1.42
C TYR A 72 10.28 -16.68 -2.29
N LYS A 73 9.08 -16.90 -1.77
CA LYS A 73 7.81 -16.53 -2.42
C LYS A 73 6.94 -15.81 -1.41
N PRO A 74 6.36 -14.68 -1.77
CA PRO A 74 5.49 -13.97 -0.83
C PRO A 74 4.21 -14.75 -0.54
N ASP A 75 3.76 -14.70 0.72
CA ASP A 75 2.46 -15.25 1.13
C ASP A 75 1.31 -14.42 0.56
N LYS A 76 1.43 -13.11 0.58
CA LYS A 76 0.40 -12.20 0.11
C LYS A 76 0.73 -11.56 -1.24
N ARG A 77 -0.31 -11.45 -2.09
CA ARG A 77 -0.21 -10.82 -3.40
C ARG A 77 0.10 -9.33 -3.30
N ILE A 78 -0.55 -8.62 -2.37
CA ILE A 78 -0.45 -7.18 -2.17
C ILE A 78 0.26 -6.90 -0.85
N ARG A 79 1.30 -6.08 -0.89
CA ARG A 79 2.12 -5.71 0.26
C ARG A 79 2.53 -4.27 0.08
N GLY A 80 1.86 -3.35 0.77
CA GLY A 80 2.10 -1.94 0.47
C GLY A 80 1.82 -0.97 1.60
N HIS A 81 2.11 0.29 1.29
CA HIS A 81 1.88 1.39 2.21
C HIS A 81 1.36 2.60 1.46
N GLN A 82 0.40 3.29 2.08
CA GLN A 82 -0.06 4.58 1.62
C GLN A 82 0.94 5.65 2.08
N LEU A 83 1.41 6.43 1.12
CA LEU A 83 2.32 7.54 1.32
C LEU A 83 1.56 8.81 0.96
N GLY A 84 0.91 9.38 1.97
CA GLY A 84 0.07 10.55 1.73
C GLY A 84 0.89 11.78 1.36
N TYR A 85 0.49 12.46 0.29
CA TYR A 85 0.97 13.80 -0.08
C TYR A 85 -0.22 14.75 0.01
N ARG A 86 -0.54 15.14 1.24
CA ARG A 86 -1.72 15.96 1.56
C ARG A 86 -1.47 16.85 2.76
N THR A 87 -2.28 17.90 2.92
CA THR A 87 -2.15 18.80 4.06
C THR A 87 -2.20 18.11 5.42
N THR A 88 -1.35 18.54 6.25
CA THR A 88 -1.13 18.47 7.68
C THR A 88 -1.69 17.29 8.46
N PRO A 89 -0.93 16.82 9.41
CA PRO A 89 0.52 16.76 9.56
C PRO A 89 1.03 15.48 8.91
N ASN A 90 1.88 15.62 7.93
CA ASN A 90 2.33 14.51 7.12
C ASN A 90 3.80 14.73 6.76
N SER A 91 4.68 13.78 7.10
CA SER A 91 6.11 13.92 6.80
C SER A 91 6.39 14.00 5.30
N TYR A 92 5.59 13.35 4.49
CA TYR A 92 5.79 13.24 3.04
C TYR A 92 5.59 14.56 2.31
N ASP A 93 4.86 15.51 2.89
CA ASP A 93 4.59 16.81 2.27
C ASP A 93 5.86 17.63 2.03
N ALA A 94 6.89 17.45 2.88
CA ALA A 94 8.15 18.16 2.79
C ALA A 94 9.19 17.49 1.89
N TRP A 95 8.93 16.26 1.45
CA TRP A 95 9.88 15.46 0.69
C TRP A 95 10.03 15.94 -0.76
N ASP A 96 11.18 15.63 -1.33
CA ASP A 96 11.39 15.71 -2.77
C ASP A 96 11.37 14.33 -3.42
N LEU A 97 11.49 14.31 -4.74
CA LEU A 97 11.41 13.07 -5.51
C LEU A 97 12.58 12.12 -5.22
N GLU A 98 13.73 12.64 -4.81
CA GLU A 98 14.87 11.80 -4.42
C GLU A 98 14.61 11.12 -3.06
N ASP A 99 13.94 11.80 -2.13
CA ASP A 99 13.50 11.20 -0.87
C ASP A 99 12.54 10.04 -1.14
N TYR A 100 11.56 10.23 -2.03
CA TYR A 100 10.65 9.15 -2.45
C TYR A 100 11.38 8.00 -3.15
N ARG A 101 12.35 8.30 -4.01
CA ARG A 101 13.16 7.29 -4.71
C ARG A 101 13.87 6.36 -3.72
N ARG A 102 14.51 6.94 -2.71
CA ARG A 102 15.19 6.19 -1.65
C ARG A 102 14.22 5.41 -0.81
N TYR A 103 13.14 6.04 -0.43
CA TYR A 103 12.15 5.43 0.44
C TYR A 103 11.43 4.24 -0.21
N TYR A 104 11.15 4.29 -1.50
CA TYR A 104 10.61 3.13 -2.22
C TYR A 104 11.56 1.93 -2.14
N LEU A 105 12.86 2.15 -2.29
CA LEU A 105 13.86 1.09 -2.13
C LEU A 105 13.87 0.56 -0.70
N ASP A 106 13.83 1.42 0.30
CA ASP A 106 13.82 1.02 1.71
C ASP A 106 12.60 0.15 2.03
N LEU A 107 11.42 0.52 1.56
CA LEU A 107 10.20 -0.28 1.70
C LEU A 107 10.32 -1.63 0.95
N MET A 108 10.88 -1.62 -0.25
CA MET A 108 11.08 -2.84 -1.04
C MET A 108 12.08 -3.81 -0.40
N PHE A 109 13.08 -3.33 0.33
CA PHE A 109 14.00 -4.19 1.09
C PHE A 109 13.30 -5.03 2.15
N PHE A 110 12.08 -4.66 2.53
CA PHE A 110 11.21 -5.44 3.41
C PHE A 110 10.07 -6.16 2.68
N GLY A 111 10.07 -6.18 1.35
CA GLY A 111 9.11 -6.94 0.54
C GLY A 111 7.88 -6.16 0.06
N CYS A 112 7.84 -4.84 0.27
CA CYS A 112 6.78 -3.98 -0.25
C CYS A 112 6.77 -4.02 -1.79
N ASN A 113 5.59 -4.27 -2.39
CA ASN A 113 5.41 -4.28 -3.84
C ASN A 113 4.43 -3.22 -4.35
N THR A 114 3.78 -2.48 -3.45
CA THR A 114 2.74 -1.51 -3.80
C THR A 114 2.93 -0.23 -3.00
N VAL A 115 2.94 0.91 -3.67
CA VAL A 115 2.84 2.23 -3.04
C VAL A 115 1.49 2.85 -3.39
N GLU A 116 0.83 3.44 -2.39
CA GLU A 116 -0.46 4.08 -2.59
C GLU A 116 -0.35 5.58 -2.38
N HIS A 117 -0.79 6.35 -3.36
CA HIS A 117 -0.75 7.81 -3.33
C HIS A 117 -2.14 8.41 -3.27
N ILE A 118 -2.20 9.60 -2.71
CA ILE A 118 -3.38 10.44 -2.69
C ILE A 118 -3.12 11.60 -3.65
N PRO A 119 -3.71 11.60 -4.87
CA PRO A 119 -3.64 12.74 -5.76
C PRO A 119 -4.59 13.83 -5.23
N TYR A 120 -4.04 14.75 -4.46
CA TYR A 120 -4.84 15.67 -3.67
C TYR A 120 -5.41 16.81 -4.53
N ASP A 121 -6.55 16.57 -5.16
CA ASP A 121 -7.29 17.53 -5.96
C ASP A 121 -8.78 17.68 -5.56
N GLY A 122 -9.15 17.10 -4.41
CA GLY A 122 -10.53 17.12 -3.90
C GLY A 122 -10.96 18.46 -3.32
N LEU A 123 -12.27 18.58 -3.04
CA LEU A 123 -12.85 19.73 -2.34
C LEU A 123 -12.20 19.86 -0.94
N GLY A 124 -11.64 21.03 -0.65
CA GLY A 124 -10.90 21.28 0.58
C GLY A 124 -9.41 20.89 0.53
N ALA A 125 -8.91 20.49 -0.65
CA ALA A 125 -7.51 20.32 -0.88
C ALA A 125 -6.76 21.64 -0.61
N GLN A 126 -5.97 21.66 0.47
CA GLN A 126 -5.11 22.79 0.78
C GLN A 126 -3.66 22.36 0.57
N GLN A 127 -2.96 23.09 -0.28
CA GLN A 127 -1.53 22.88 -0.40
C GLN A 127 -0.83 23.35 0.86
N ASN A 128 -0.01 22.48 1.43
CA ASN A 128 0.89 22.86 2.51
C ASN A 128 2.06 23.65 1.92
N ARG A 129 2.48 24.72 2.60
CA ARG A 129 3.66 25.52 2.20
C ARG A 129 4.97 24.72 2.08
N LEU A 130 5.02 23.53 2.65
CA LEU A 130 6.18 22.64 2.57
C LEU A 130 6.17 21.78 1.32
N MET A 131 5.03 21.65 0.64
CA MET A 131 4.93 20.89 -0.61
C MET A 131 5.73 21.59 -1.71
N LYS A 132 6.68 20.88 -2.29
CA LYS A 132 7.57 21.38 -3.35
C LYS A 132 6.94 21.28 -4.74
N TYR A 133 5.92 20.44 -4.89
CA TYR A 133 5.28 20.13 -6.16
C TYR A 133 3.77 20.31 -6.08
N ASP A 134 3.15 20.60 -7.20
CA ASP A 134 1.71 20.37 -7.34
C ASP A 134 1.42 18.86 -7.14
N PRO A 135 0.37 18.49 -6.40
CA PRO A 135 0.11 17.08 -6.09
C PRO A 135 -0.08 16.17 -7.31
N GLN A 136 -0.63 16.68 -8.41
CA GLN A 136 -0.77 15.89 -9.63
C GLN A 136 0.57 15.73 -10.38
N ASP A 137 1.38 16.79 -10.43
CA ASP A 137 2.72 16.72 -11.00
C ASP A 137 3.62 15.78 -10.18
N PHE A 138 3.50 15.86 -8.85
CA PHE A 138 4.16 14.92 -7.96
C PHE A 138 3.77 13.46 -8.27
N LEU A 139 2.48 13.17 -8.41
CA LEU A 139 1.99 11.82 -8.71
C LEU A 139 2.59 11.27 -10.01
N VAL A 140 2.66 12.10 -11.05
CA VAL A 140 3.26 11.70 -12.33
C VAL A 140 4.71 11.28 -12.15
N GLU A 141 5.51 12.09 -11.45
CA GLU A 141 6.94 11.80 -11.25
C GLU A 141 7.15 10.62 -10.28
N ALA A 142 6.37 10.54 -9.21
CA ALA A 142 6.40 9.41 -8.26
C ALA A 142 6.04 8.08 -8.96
N SER A 143 5.08 8.11 -9.87
CA SER A 143 4.69 6.96 -10.69
C SER A 143 5.80 6.51 -11.64
N LYS A 144 6.58 7.44 -12.23
CA LYS A 144 7.76 7.10 -13.03
C LYS A 144 8.82 6.38 -12.20
N ILE A 145 9.08 6.87 -10.99
CA ILE A 145 10.02 6.22 -10.07
C ILE A 145 9.55 4.81 -9.71
N ALA A 146 8.25 4.65 -9.44
CA ALA A 146 7.67 3.34 -9.15
C ALA A 146 7.80 2.37 -10.34
N ASP A 147 7.64 2.87 -11.58
CA ASP A 147 7.79 2.08 -12.80
C ASP A 147 9.23 1.59 -12.99
N GLU A 148 10.25 2.41 -12.68
CA GLU A 148 11.66 2.02 -12.73
C GLU A 148 11.96 0.81 -11.84
N TYR A 149 11.27 0.66 -10.71
CA TYR A 149 11.44 -0.43 -9.74
C TYR A 149 10.44 -1.56 -9.90
N ASP A 150 9.55 -1.48 -10.88
CA ASP A 150 8.41 -2.37 -11.06
C ASP A 150 7.48 -2.41 -9.84
N LEU A 151 7.35 -1.32 -9.09
CA LEU A 151 6.38 -1.16 -8.01
C LEU A 151 4.99 -0.94 -8.58
N ASP A 152 3.98 -1.53 -7.96
CA ASP A 152 2.60 -1.24 -8.29
C ASP A 152 2.17 0.08 -7.65
N VAL A 153 1.43 0.89 -8.41
CA VAL A 153 0.90 2.18 -7.98
C VAL A 153 -0.59 2.05 -7.73
N SER A 154 -1.01 2.31 -6.51
CA SER A 154 -2.41 2.43 -6.12
C SER A 154 -2.76 3.89 -5.88
N LEU A 155 -3.95 4.30 -6.28
CA LEU A 155 -4.46 5.64 -6.05
C LEU A 155 -5.66 5.59 -5.11
N TRP A 156 -5.49 6.12 -3.90
CA TRP A 156 -6.62 6.51 -3.08
C TRP A 156 -7.20 7.80 -3.63
N TYR A 157 -8.40 7.75 -4.21
CA TYR A 157 -8.99 8.90 -4.88
C TYR A 157 -10.29 9.31 -4.19
N PRO A 158 -10.40 10.54 -3.68
CA PRO A 158 -11.58 10.99 -2.96
C PRO A 158 -12.85 10.90 -3.81
N ASN A 159 -13.95 10.62 -3.14
CA ASN A 159 -15.26 10.48 -3.74
C ASN A 159 -16.18 11.64 -3.29
N ASP A 160 -15.74 12.87 -3.56
CA ASP A 160 -16.44 14.09 -3.20
C ASP A 160 -17.80 14.19 -3.92
N ARG A 161 -18.76 14.88 -3.29
CA ARG A 161 -20.03 15.20 -3.92
C ARG A 161 -19.87 16.20 -5.05
N GLU A 162 -19.97 15.70 -6.26
CA GLU A 162 -19.86 16.45 -7.49
C GLU A 162 -20.64 15.75 -8.61
N SER A 163 -20.86 16.43 -9.72
CA SER A 163 -21.45 15.78 -10.90
C SER A 163 -20.53 14.64 -11.40
N LEU A 164 -21.11 13.61 -12.01
CA LEU A 164 -20.32 12.54 -12.60
C LEU A 164 -19.39 13.08 -13.69
N GLU A 165 -19.86 14.03 -14.49
CA GLU A 165 -19.08 14.67 -15.56
C GLU A 165 -17.83 15.38 -15.01
N ASP A 166 -17.96 16.16 -13.94
CA ASP A 166 -16.82 16.86 -13.32
C ASP A 166 -15.84 15.85 -12.70
N ALA A 167 -16.38 14.82 -12.04
CA ALA A 167 -15.58 13.74 -11.46
C ALA A 167 -14.75 12.99 -12.53
N GLU A 168 -15.38 12.64 -13.66
CA GLU A 168 -14.69 11.98 -14.78
C GLU A 168 -13.65 12.91 -15.42
N LYS A 169 -13.98 14.17 -15.62
CA LYS A 169 -13.05 15.15 -16.20
C LYS A 169 -11.77 15.30 -15.36
N ARG A 170 -11.90 15.35 -14.02
CA ARG A 170 -10.75 15.42 -13.13
C ARG A 170 -9.92 14.14 -13.20
N ARG A 171 -10.56 12.97 -13.10
CA ARG A 171 -9.90 11.66 -13.13
C ARG A 171 -9.21 11.40 -14.47
N ARG A 172 -9.85 11.77 -15.57
CA ARG A 172 -9.26 11.66 -16.92
C ARG A 172 -7.91 12.38 -17.00
N ARG A 173 -7.81 13.59 -16.46
CA ARG A 173 -6.55 14.35 -16.43
C ARG A 173 -5.45 13.63 -15.65
N VAL A 174 -5.81 12.98 -14.54
CA VAL A 174 -4.86 12.20 -13.73
C VAL A 174 -4.46 10.93 -14.47
N PHE A 175 -5.42 10.16 -15.00
CA PHE A 175 -5.14 8.89 -15.66
C PHE A 175 -4.32 9.05 -16.95
N GLU A 176 -4.63 10.07 -17.74
CA GLU A 176 -3.89 10.37 -18.97
C GLU A 176 -2.43 10.75 -18.72
N ARG A 177 -2.15 11.47 -17.63
CA ARG A 177 -0.81 11.99 -17.32
C ARG A 177 0.05 11.00 -16.55
N THR A 178 -0.54 10.12 -15.76
CA THR A 178 0.18 9.22 -14.85
C THR A 178 0.63 7.97 -15.60
N PRO A 179 1.92 7.69 -15.73
CA PRO A 179 2.40 6.61 -16.60
C PRO A 179 2.06 5.21 -16.08
N ARG A 180 1.87 5.04 -14.77
CA ARG A 180 1.56 3.75 -14.17
C ARG A 180 0.50 3.91 -13.08
N ILE A 181 -0.64 3.24 -13.27
CA ILE A 181 -1.67 3.04 -12.26
C ILE A 181 -2.08 1.57 -12.33
N ASN A 182 -1.96 0.87 -11.22
CA ASN A 182 -2.33 -0.54 -11.11
C ASN A 182 -3.67 -0.73 -10.39
N VAL A 183 -3.99 0.16 -9.45
CA VAL A 183 -5.21 0.08 -8.65
C VAL A 183 -5.79 1.46 -8.44
N MET A 184 -7.10 1.57 -8.50
CA MET A 184 -7.85 2.71 -7.99
C MET A 184 -8.64 2.30 -6.76
N PHE A 185 -8.50 3.06 -5.69
CA PHE A 185 -9.17 2.92 -4.41
C PHE A 185 -10.09 4.11 -4.13
N PRO A 186 -11.37 4.08 -4.51
CA PRO A 186 -12.35 5.07 -4.07
C PRO A 186 -12.83 4.73 -2.65
N PRO A 187 -12.74 5.67 -1.69
CA PRO A 187 -13.29 5.47 -0.35
C PRO A 187 -14.82 5.50 -0.38
N GLY A 188 -15.46 4.65 0.41
CA GLY A 188 -16.91 4.64 0.56
C GLY A 188 -17.42 5.79 1.43
N GLY A 189 -16.76 6.02 2.57
CA GLY A 189 -17.23 7.00 3.56
C GLY A 189 -16.18 7.79 4.33
N ASP A 190 -14.93 7.85 3.85
CA ASP A 190 -13.87 8.63 4.52
C ASP A 190 -12.84 9.19 3.50
N PRO A 191 -13.13 10.30 2.83
CA PRO A 191 -14.42 10.95 2.74
C PRO A 191 -15.37 10.25 1.78
N GLY A 192 -16.65 10.53 1.92
CA GLY A 192 -17.71 10.08 1.04
C GLY A 192 -19.04 10.03 1.75
N ASP A 193 -20.12 10.32 1.03
CA ASP A 193 -21.48 10.34 1.56
C ASP A 193 -22.52 9.92 0.50
N TYR A 194 -22.10 9.22 -0.55
CA TYR A 194 -23.01 8.60 -1.50
C TYR A 194 -23.69 7.37 -0.93
N ASP A 195 -24.95 7.15 -1.27
CA ASP A 195 -25.57 5.84 -1.04
C ASP A 195 -24.78 4.73 -1.76
N ALA A 196 -24.81 3.52 -1.25
CA ALA A 196 -23.96 2.44 -1.73
C ALA A 196 -24.21 2.06 -3.20
N ASP A 197 -25.45 2.18 -3.68
CA ASP A 197 -25.80 1.94 -5.07
C ASP A 197 -25.21 3.01 -6.01
N GLU A 198 -25.31 4.28 -5.64
CA GLU A 198 -24.69 5.39 -6.38
C GLU A 198 -23.16 5.26 -6.33
N PHE A 199 -22.60 4.95 -5.16
CA PHE A 199 -21.16 4.73 -4.99
C PHE A 199 -20.62 3.64 -5.92
N ILE A 200 -21.26 2.47 -5.95
CA ILE A 200 -20.84 1.37 -6.83
C ILE A 200 -21.05 1.72 -8.29
N SER A 201 -22.16 2.42 -8.64
CA SER A 201 -22.38 2.90 -10.01
C SER A 201 -21.25 3.81 -10.48
N ARG A 202 -20.85 4.79 -9.65
CA ARG A 202 -19.72 5.69 -9.96
C ARG A 202 -18.40 4.94 -10.05
N CYS A 203 -18.15 3.97 -9.19
CA CYS A 203 -16.95 3.14 -9.28
C CYS A 203 -16.88 2.37 -10.62
N ARG A 204 -18.02 1.91 -11.13
CA ARG A 204 -18.09 1.25 -12.45
C ARG A 204 -17.76 2.22 -13.58
N ASP A 205 -18.29 3.44 -13.55
CA ASP A 205 -17.99 4.45 -14.55
C ASP A 205 -16.51 4.83 -14.52
N PHE A 206 -15.94 5.04 -13.32
CA PHE A 206 -14.51 5.32 -13.16
C PHE A 206 -13.61 4.14 -13.56
N SER A 207 -14.06 2.91 -13.36
CA SER A 207 -13.33 1.72 -13.83
C SER A 207 -13.22 1.69 -15.35
N ARG A 208 -14.33 1.99 -16.05
CA ARG A 208 -14.32 2.06 -17.53
C ARG A 208 -13.37 3.16 -18.00
N LEU A 209 -13.46 4.35 -17.40
CA LEU A 209 -12.57 5.46 -17.70
C LEU A 209 -11.10 5.13 -17.42
N LEU A 210 -10.80 4.51 -16.28
CA LEU A 210 -9.44 4.09 -15.92
C LEU A 210 -8.86 3.13 -16.96
N LYS A 211 -9.65 2.16 -17.41
CA LYS A 211 -9.23 1.14 -18.37
C LYS A 211 -9.00 1.69 -19.80
N GLU A 212 -9.48 2.88 -20.13
CA GLU A 212 -9.13 3.59 -21.37
C GLU A 212 -7.63 3.93 -21.42
N TYR A 213 -7.01 4.24 -20.28
CA TYR A 213 -5.60 4.64 -20.16
C TYR A 213 -4.72 3.54 -19.57
N HIS A 214 -5.26 2.74 -18.67
CA HIS A 214 -4.59 1.66 -17.93
C HIS A 214 -5.39 0.36 -18.04
N PRO A 215 -5.31 -0.35 -19.15
CA PRO A 215 -6.18 -1.51 -19.45
C PRO A 215 -6.13 -2.64 -18.40
N ASN A 216 -5.01 -2.76 -17.69
CA ASN A 216 -4.79 -3.79 -16.68
C ASN A 216 -5.02 -3.29 -15.23
N ALA A 217 -5.47 -2.04 -15.06
CA ALA A 217 -5.72 -1.49 -13.74
C ALA A 217 -6.98 -2.09 -13.12
N GLU A 218 -6.95 -2.25 -11.80
CA GLU A 218 -8.03 -2.82 -11.01
C GLU A 218 -8.80 -1.72 -10.25
N MET A 219 -10.13 -1.91 -10.11
CA MET A 219 -11.00 -1.04 -9.32
C MET A 219 -11.37 -1.73 -8.01
N TRP A 220 -10.97 -1.12 -6.89
CA TRP A 220 -11.14 -1.66 -5.56
C TRP A 220 -11.85 -0.67 -4.62
N PRO A 221 -13.19 -0.58 -4.65
CA PRO A 221 -13.93 0.27 -3.74
C PRO A 221 -13.76 -0.18 -2.29
N SER A 222 -13.82 0.80 -1.37
CA SER A 222 -13.74 0.54 0.06
C SER A 222 -15.09 0.24 0.68
N ALA A 223 -15.10 -0.69 1.63
CA ALA A 223 -16.24 -0.98 2.50
C ALA A 223 -16.32 -0.04 3.73
N GLN A 224 -15.55 1.05 3.76
CA GLN A 224 -15.70 2.10 4.76
C GLN A 224 -17.07 2.77 4.60
N GLN A 225 -17.86 2.80 5.68
CA GLN A 225 -19.22 3.32 5.59
C GLN A 225 -19.30 4.78 6.00
N PRO A 226 -20.11 5.59 5.30
CA PRO A 226 -20.46 6.92 5.74
C PRO A 226 -21.21 6.87 7.09
N HIS A 227 -20.80 7.69 8.06
CA HIS A 227 -21.48 7.74 9.35
C HIS A 227 -22.94 8.24 9.26
N SER A 228 -23.25 9.01 8.22
CA SER A 228 -24.56 9.65 8.01
C SER A 228 -25.60 8.75 7.36
N ILE A 229 -25.22 7.58 6.79
CA ILE A 229 -26.12 6.75 5.99
C ILE A 229 -26.40 5.43 6.70
N PRO A 230 -27.62 5.25 7.25
CA PRO A 230 -28.00 4.00 7.90
C PRO A 230 -27.97 2.79 6.96
N ASN A 231 -27.54 1.65 7.45
CA ASN A 231 -27.54 0.37 6.72
C ASN A 231 -26.74 0.41 5.41
N TRP A 232 -25.78 1.33 5.29
CA TRP A 232 -24.98 1.47 4.09
C TRP A 232 -24.24 0.17 3.73
N GLY A 233 -23.67 -0.53 4.72
CA GLY A 233 -22.97 -1.79 4.51
C GLY A 233 -23.90 -2.88 3.92
N GLU A 234 -25.15 -2.98 4.36
CA GLU A 234 -26.13 -3.92 3.81
C GLU A 234 -26.42 -3.64 2.33
N LYS A 235 -26.58 -2.36 2.00
CA LYS A 235 -26.76 -1.93 0.61
C LYS A 235 -25.52 -2.25 -0.24
N LEU A 236 -24.31 -1.98 0.28
CA LEU A 236 -23.06 -2.33 -0.39
C LEU A 236 -23.01 -3.82 -0.73
N ILE A 237 -23.29 -4.70 0.22
CA ILE A 237 -23.33 -6.14 -0.03
C ILE A 237 -24.34 -6.48 -1.12
N SER A 238 -25.51 -5.87 -1.10
CA SER A 238 -26.56 -6.09 -2.12
C SER A 238 -26.08 -5.69 -3.52
N GLU A 239 -25.34 -4.59 -3.64
CA GLU A 239 -24.76 -4.17 -4.92
C GLU A 239 -23.66 -5.13 -5.40
N LEU A 240 -22.80 -5.59 -4.49
CA LEU A 240 -21.73 -6.56 -4.82
C LEU A 240 -22.30 -7.94 -5.22
N GLN A 241 -23.45 -8.34 -4.69
CA GLN A 241 -24.14 -9.57 -5.07
C GLN A 241 -24.65 -9.56 -6.51
N LYS A 242 -24.80 -8.39 -7.13
CA LYS A 242 -25.10 -8.27 -8.56
C LYS A 242 -23.89 -8.61 -9.44
N LEU A 243 -22.72 -8.84 -8.85
CA LEU A 243 -21.48 -9.24 -9.48
C LEU A 243 -20.99 -8.30 -10.60
N PRO A 244 -20.94 -6.97 -10.41
CA PRO A 244 -20.48 -6.06 -11.44
C PRO A 244 -19.05 -6.41 -11.89
N ASP A 245 -18.85 -6.48 -13.21
CA ASP A 245 -17.58 -6.90 -13.81
C ASP A 245 -16.49 -5.83 -13.73
N GLU A 246 -16.88 -4.59 -13.52
CA GLU A 246 -15.97 -3.45 -13.39
C GLU A 246 -15.29 -3.37 -12.02
N ILE A 247 -15.73 -4.16 -11.04
CA ILE A 247 -15.16 -4.23 -9.69
C ILE A 247 -14.26 -5.46 -9.61
N ASP A 248 -13.01 -5.26 -9.19
CA ASP A 248 -11.98 -6.29 -9.17
C ASP A 248 -11.68 -6.81 -7.76
N GLY A 249 -12.02 -6.05 -6.71
CA GLY A 249 -11.85 -6.44 -5.31
C GLY A 249 -12.46 -5.43 -4.35
N ILE A 250 -12.35 -5.68 -3.06
CA ILE A 250 -12.89 -4.82 -1.99
C ILE A 250 -11.80 -4.49 -0.99
N ILE A 251 -11.77 -3.24 -0.53
CA ILE A 251 -10.88 -2.78 0.52
C ILE A 251 -11.67 -2.65 1.81
N THR A 252 -11.09 -3.09 2.92
CA THR A 252 -11.64 -2.89 4.25
C THR A 252 -10.58 -2.33 5.19
N GLY A 253 -10.98 -1.47 6.11
CA GLY A 253 -10.10 -0.79 7.05
C GLY A 253 -10.89 -0.04 8.11
N PRO A 254 -10.38 1.06 8.65
CA PRO A 254 -11.10 1.86 9.63
C PRO A 254 -12.51 2.25 9.16
N ASN A 255 -13.46 2.36 10.08
CA ASN A 255 -14.87 2.66 9.79
C ASN A 255 -15.56 1.61 8.90
N HIS A 256 -15.11 0.37 8.93
CA HIS A 256 -15.74 -0.72 8.18
C HIS A 256 -17.16 -1.04 8.69
N ALA A 257 -18.01 -1.50 7.79
CA ALA A 257 -19.40 -1.85 8.10
C ALA A 257 -19.55 -3.17 8.84
N PHE A 258 -18.59 -4.09 8.69
CA PHE A 258 -18.62 -5.46 9.20
C PHE A 258 -17.25 -5.88 9.71
N ASP A 259 -17.22 -6.77 10.69
CA ASP A 259 -15.99 -7.47 11.06
C ASP A 259 -15.42 -8.25 9.86
N MET A 260 -14.13 -8.50 9.87
CA MET A 260 -13.42 -9.09 8.73
C MET A 260 -13.96 -10.46 8.31
N ASP A 261 -14.31 -11.31 9.28
CA ASP A 261 -14.86 -12.63 8.99
C ASP A 261 -16.30 -12.54 8.46
N GLU A 262 -17.10 -11.63 8.98
CA GLU A 262 -18.45 -11.36 8.47
C GLU A 262 -18.39 -10.78 7.06
N LEU A 263 -17.53 -9.78 6.82
CA LEU A 263 -17.33 -9.22 5.50
C LEU A 263 -16.94 -10.31 4.49
N ARG A 264 -15.99 -11.21 4.85
CA ARG A 264 -15.57 -12.27 3.94
C ARG A 264 -16.70 -13.27 3.64
N ARG A 265 -17.55 -13.57 4.61
CA ARG A 265 -18.70 -14.46 4.39
C ARG A 265 -19.76 -13.84 3.49
N ARG A 266 -19.91 -12.54 3.51
CA ARG A 266 -20.98 -11.79 2.81
C ARG A 266 -20.58 -11.31 1.43
N VAL A 267 -19.33 -10.90 1.26
CA VAL A 267 -18.80 -10.50 -0.04
C VAL A 267 -18.68 -11.71 -0.96
N PRO A 268 -19.19 -11.66 -2.20
CA PRO A 268 -19.05 -12.76 -3.15
C PRO A 268 -17.60 -13.22 -3.31
N ALA A 269 -17.40 -14.53 -3.46
CA ALA A 269 -16.06 -15.12 -3.59
C ALA A 269 -15.26 -14.61 -4.80
N LYS A 270 -15.94 -14.08 -5.81
CA LYS A 270 -15.33 -13.38 -6.96
C LYS A 270 -14.40 -12.24 -6.52
N TYR A 271 -14.74 -11.52 -5.43
CA TYR A 271 -13.98 -10.35 -5.00
C TYR A 271 -13.00 -10.73 -3.90
N PRO A 272 -11.69 -10.66 -4.16
CA PRO A 272 -10.69 -10.69 -3.10
C PRO A 272 -10.84 -9.46 -2.20
N ILE A 273 -10.40 -9.60 -0.95
CA ILE A 273 -10.40 -8.50 0.02
C ILE A 273 -8.96 -8.08 0.27
N ARG A 274 -8.71 -6.78 0.26
CA ARG A 274 -7.46 -6.15 0.72
C ARG A 274 -7.70 -5.48 2.07
N PHE A 275 -6.78 -5.65 2.99
CA PHE A 275 -6.82 -4.92 4.25
C PHE A 275 -6.12 -3.56 4.13
N TYR A 276 -6.70 -2.58 4.78
CA TYR A 276 -6.21 -1.21 4.90
C TYR A 276 -6.00 -0.89 6.38
N PRO A 277 -4.94 -1.45 7.02
CA PRO A 277 -4.65 -1.18 8.42
C PRO A 277 -4.19 0.27 8.60
N ASP A 278 -4.79 0.95 9.55
CA ASP A 278 -4.33 2.26 9.99
C ASP A 278 -3.25 2.08 11.04
N ILE A 279 -2.00 2.38 10.69
CA ILE A 279 -0.84 2.25 11.58
C ILE A 279 -0.41 3.57 12.20
N THR A 280 -1.15 4.64 11.96
CA THR A 280 -0.84 5.98 12.47
C THR A 280 -1.74 6.39 13.63
N HIS A 281 -3.05 6.19 13.49
CA HIS A 281 -4.01 6.63 14.51
C HIS A 281 -4.10 5.59 15.62
N ASN A 282 -3.93 6.03 16.85
CA ASN A 282 -3.99 5.14 18.00
C ASN A 282 -5.41 4.68 18.37
N VAL A 283 -6.45 5.40 17.92
CA VAL A 283 -7.86 5.06 18.20
C VAL A 283 -8.51 4.24 17.06
N ARG A 284 -7.98 4.33 15.83
CA ARG A 284 -8.60 3.73 14.65
C ARG A 284 -7.86 2.52 14.09
N CYS A 285 -6.66 2.27 14.56
CA CYS A 285 -5.86 1.10 14.17
C CYS A 285 -6.00 -0.09 15.14
N GLU A 286 -6.91 0.00 16.05
CA GLU A 286 -7.02 -0.86 17.22
C GLU A 286 -7.70 -2.20 16.96
N TYR A 287 -8.10 -2.54 15.77
CA TYR A 287 -8.66 -3.87 15.55
C TYR A 287 -7.63 -4.99 15.78
N PRO A 288 -7.88 -5.95 16.66
CA PRO A 288 -9.05 -6.15 17.53
C PRO A 288 -8.90 -5.52 18.92
N VAL A 289 -8.03 -4.53 19.08
CA VAL A 289 -7.67 -3.94 20.37
C VAL A 289 -8.72 -2.91 20.78
N HIS A 290 -9.23 -3.05 21.99
CA HIS A 290 -10.11 -2.06 22.61
C HIS A 290 -9.29 -1.20 23.57
N PHE A 291 -9.32 0.11 23.35
CA PHE A 291 -8.72 1.07 24.25
C PHE A 291 -9.80 1.65 25.17
N ASP A 292 -9.60 1.50 26.47
CA ASP A 292 -10.37 2.26 27.44
C ASP A 292 -9.78 3.66 27.54
N ARG A 293 -10.57 4.67 27.15
CA ARG A 293 -10.11 6.07 27.14
C ARG A 293 -9.82 6.59 28.54
N ASP A 294 -10.42 6.04 29.57
CA ASP A 294 -10.21 6.44 30.94
C ASP A 294 -8.81 6.06 31.44
N ASP A 295 -8.21 5.01 30.83
CA ASP A 295 -6.84 4.59 31.14
C ASP A 295 -5.76 5.37 30.37
N TRP A 296 -6.15 6.25 29.46
CA TRP A 296 -5.20 6.97 28.64
C TRP A 296 -4.65 8.20 29.33
N HIS A 297 -3.36 8.45 29.10
CA HIS A 297 -2.79 9.74 29.48
C HIS A 297 -3.54 10.86 28.76
N TYR A 298 -3.87 11.94 29.51
CA TYR A 298 -4.67 13.05 29.00
C TYR A 298 -4.15 13.63 27.67
N ALA A 299 -2.82 13.75 27.52
CA ALA A 299 -2.22 14.26 26.30
C ALA A 299 -2.52 13.40 25.06
N LEU A 300 -2.66 12.10 25.24
CA LEU A 300 -3.04 11.18 24.17
C LEU A 300 -4.55 11.25 23.88
N ALA A 301 -5.36 11.32 24.94
CA ALA A 301 -6.81 11.38 24.81
C ALA A 301 -7.30 12.72 24.24
N ALA A 302 -6.61 13.83 24.56
CA ALA A 302 -6.95 15.18 24.08
C ALA A 302 -6.41 15.50 22.67
N GLY A 303 -5.48 14.70 22.15
CA GLY A 303 -4.95 14.84 20.80
C GLY A 303 -5.98 14.46 19.74
N LEU A 304 -5.64 14.69 18.48
CA LEU A 304 -6.48 14.35 17.30
C LEU A 304 -6.53 12.85 17.01
N SER A 305 -6.44 11.98 18.00
CA SER A 305 -6.32 10.52 17.84
C SER A 305 -5.05 10.09 17.10
N ARG A 306 -4.03 10.93 17.08
CA ARG A 306 -2.74 10.70 16.42
C ARG A 306 -1.65 10.72 17.48
N GLU A 307 -0.82 9.73 17.47
CA GLU A 307 0.38 9.66 18.28
C GLU A 307 1.61 9.99 17.46
N CYS A 308 2.65 10.50 18.15
CA CYS A 308 4.01 10.25 17.71
C CYS A 308 4.22 8.75 17.83
N THR A 309 4.32 8.08 16.73
CA THR A 309 4.14 6.65 16.63
C THR A 309 5.19 5.88 17.39
N ASN A 310 4.74 4.97 18.21
CA ASN A 310 5.58 3.94 18.79
C ASN A 310 5.63 2.71 17.89
N PRO A 311 6.77 2.05 17.76
CA PRO A 311 6.81 0.71 17.21
C PRO A 311 5.92 -0.24 17.99
N ARG A 312 5.00 -0.93 17.31
CA ARG A 312 4.04 -1.88 17.91
C ARG A 312 4.11 -3.26 17.27
N PRO A 313 5.28 -3.89 17.19
CA PRO A 313 5.46 -5.13 16.43
C PRO A 313 4.62 -6.28 16.98
N CYS A 314 4.40 -6.35 18.28
CA CYS A 314 3.62 -7.41 18.90
C CYS A 314 2.14 -7.28 18.56
N GLU A 315 1.58 -6.09 18.70
CA GLU A 315 0.17 -5.80 18.42
C GLU A 315 -0.14 -6.00 16.94
N TYR A 316 0.68 -5.47 16.05
CA TYR A 316 0.48 -5.64 14.61
C TYR A 316 0.66 -7.09 14.15
N ARG A 317 1.57 -7.84 14.76
CA ARG A 317 1.66 -9.28 14.52
C ARG A 317 0.35 -10.00 14.89
N GLU A 318 -0.27 -9.63 15.99
CA GLU A 318 -1.53 -10.24 16.41
C GLU A 318 -2.68 -9.85 15.48
N ILE A 319 -2.79 -8.59 15.11
CA ILE A 319 -3.79 -8.11 14.14
C ILE A 319 -3.60 -8.82 12.79
N HIS A 320 -2.36 -8.90 12.30
CA HIS A 320 -2.06 -9.60 11.06
C HIS A 320 -2.46 -11.08 11.13
N ARG A 321 -2.11 -11.78 12.22
CA ARG A 321 -2.46 -13.19 12.44
C ARG A 321 -3.97 -13.43 12.39
N LEU A 322 -4.77 -12.52 12.92
CA LEU A 322 -6.23 -12.60 12.93
C LEU A 322 -6.84 -12.31 11.55
N THR A 323 -6.25 -11.41 10.79
CA THR A 323 -6.82 -10.91 9.52
C THR A 323 -6.29 -11.64 8.28
N ARG A 324 -5.03 -12.14 8.31
CA ARG A 324 -4.32 -12.67 7.13
C ARG A 324 -5.07 -13.72 6.32
N ARG A 325 -5.89 -14.55 6.98
CA ARG A 325 -6.64 -15.64 6.32
C ARG A 325 -7.78 -15.15 5.43
N TYR A 326 -8.22 -13.92 5.60
CA TYR A 326 -9.37 -13.36 4.87
C TYR A 326 -8.97 -12.49 3.69
N VAL A 327 -7.70 -12.08 3.63
CA VAL A 327 -7.22 -11.04 2.72
C VAL A 327 -6.10 -11.53 1.81
N VAL A 328 -6.02 -10.92 0.64
CA VAL A 328 -4.94 -11.17 -0.33
C VAL A 328 -3.71 -10.30 -0.07
N GLY A 329 -3.73 -9.54 0.99
CA GLY A 329 -2.65 -8.67 1.45
C GLY A 329 -3.17 -7.35 1.99
N SER A 330 -2.25 -6.44 2.23
CA SER A 330 -2.54 -5.16 2.85
C SER A 330 -1.82 -3.99 2.19
N VAL A 331 -2.42 -2.80 2.34
CA VAL A 331 -1.75 -1.52 2.10
C VAL A 331 -2.06 -0.65 3.31
N SER A 332 -1.10 -0.42 4.17
CA SER A 332 -1.31 0.29 5.41
C SER A 332 -1.45 1.80 5.19
N TYR A 333 -2.30 2.45 5.98
CA TYR A 333 -2.33 3.90 6.06
C TYR A 333 -1.19 4.41 6.92
N SER A 334 -0.45 5.41 6.44
CA SER A 334 0.63 6.05 7.16
C SER A 334 0.72 7.55 6.87
N GLU A 335 1.04 8.35 7.90
CA GLU A 335 1.23 9.79 7.80
C GLU A 335 2.70 10.21 7.94
N GLY A 336 3.64 9.29 8.01
CA GLY A 336 5.03 9.69 8.08
C GLY A 336 6.04 8.62 8.42
N ILE A 337 7.29 9.07 8.50
CA ILE A 337 8.47 8.23 8.80
C ILE A 337 8.45 7.65 10.21
N THR A 338 7.67 8.22 11.12
CA THR A 338 7.50 7.68 12.47
C THR A 338 6.85 6.30 12.47
N ASP A 339 6.21 5.91 11.36
CA ASP A 339 5.60 4.59 11.16
C ASP A 339 6.53 3.54 10.54
N ASP A 340 7.79 3.87 10.26
CA ASP A 340 8.68 3.02 9.47
C ASP A 340 8.89 1.62 10.04
N VAL A 341 9.10 1.50 11.36
CA VAL A 341 9.22 0.18 11.99
C VAL A 341 7.96 -0.64 11.78
N ASN A 342 6.79 -0.03 11.93
CA ASN A 342 5.51 -0.70 11.76
C ASN A 342 5.28 -1.12 10.30
N LYS A 343 5.68 -0.29 9.32
CA LYS A 343 5.64 -0.63 7.89
C LYS A 343 6.54 -1.83 7.58
N CYS A 344 7.79 -1.80 8.07
CA CYS A 344 8.73 -2.90 7.87
C CYS A 344 8.21 -4.21 8.44
N VAL A 345 7.68 -4.17 9.68
CA VAL A 345 7.07 -5.34 10.33
C VAL A 345 5.88 -5.85 9.54
N TRP A 346 5.01 -4.95 9.06
CA TRP A 346 3.83 -5.35 8.31
C TRP A 346 4.18 -5.97 6.95
N SER A 347 5.10 -5.35 6.21
CA SER A 347 5.57 -5.90 4.93
C SER A 347 6.24 -7.27 5.08
N ASP A 348 7.04 -7.45 6.12
CA ASP A 348 7.72 -8.72 6.40
C ASP A 348 6.69 -9.83 6.71
N MET A 349 5.64 -9.53 7.49
CA MET A 349 4.56 -10.47 7.79
C MET A 349 3.68 -10.82 6.58
N ASP A 350 3.51 -9.90 5.64
CA ASP A 350 2.79 -10.17 4.38
C ASP A 350 3.67 -10.92 3.37
N PHE A 351 5.01 -10.86 3.54
CA PHE A 351 5.93 -11.60 2.68
C PHE A 351 6.13 -13.05 3.18
N PHE A 352 6.27 -13.26 4.52
CA PHE A 352 6.57 -14.55 5.16
C PHE A 352 5.38 -15.09 5.98
#